data_699d08bec25925617492e37e29f1240e
#
_entry.id   699d08bec25925617492e37e29f1240e
#
_cell.length_a   1.000
_cell.length_b   1.000
_cell.length_c   1.000
_cell.angle_alpha   90.00
_cell.angle_beta   90.00
_cell.angle_gamma   90.00
#
_symmetry.space_group_name_H-M   'P 1'
#
loop_
_entity.id
_entity.type
_entity.pdbx_description
1 polymer ?
#
loop_
_entity_poly.entity_id
_entity_poly.type
_entity_poly.pdbx_seq_one_letter_code
_entity_poly.pdbx_strand_id
1 'polypeptide(L)'
;MSSSLADSINSLNSVALGEKKSDLVLTNCNLLSVYTREIIPKTQIAIINDRIAYVGPDATHTIGAKTKVIDIHNKFVSPGFADTHLHIDQFVLPSEFAKQSLLCGVTSLFLSLIHI
;
A
#
# COMPACT_ATOMS: atom_id res chain seq x y z
N MET A 1 -15.62 7.63 13.44
CA MET A 1 -16.26 6.32 13.73
C MET A 1 -15.39 5.26 13.05
N SER A 2 -14.84 4.34 13.81
CA SER A 2 -14.09 3.20 13.25
C SER A 2 -15.09 2.32 12.48
N SER A 3 -14.91 2.18 11.15
CA SER A 3 -15.67 1.19 10.38
C SER A 3 -15.37 -0.20 10.93
N SER A 4 -16.39 -1.06 11.01
CA SER A 4 -16.15 -2.44 11.41
C SER A 4 -15.25 -3.14 10.37
N LEU A 5 -14.55 -4.20 10.77
CA LEU A 5 -13.75 -5.00 9.83
C LEU A 5 -14.62 -5.52 8.67
N ALA A 6 -15.86 -5.91 8.97
CA ALA A 6 -16.82 -6.36 7.96
C ALA A 6 -17.15 -5.26 6.94
N ASP A 7 -17.37 -4.01 7.38
CA ASP A 7 -17.64 -2.90 6.48
C ASP A 7 -16.44 -2.60 5.56
N SER A 8 -15.23 -2.72 6.12
CA SER A 8 -14.00 -2.55 5.35
C SER A 8 -13.86 -3.63 4.27
N ILE A 9 -14.07 -4.90 4.61
CA ILE A 9 -14.01 -6.03 3.66
C ILE A 9 -15.08 -5.87 2.57
N ASN A 10 -16.32 -5.53 2.94
CA ASN A 10 -17.41 -5.31 1.97
C ASN A 10 -17.07 -4.17 1.00
N SER A 11 -16.48 -3.07 1.51
CA SER A 11 -16.05 -1.96 0.66
C SER A 11 -14.95 -2.36 -0.32
N LEU A 12 -13.97 -3.16 0.09
CA LEU A 12 -12.91 -3.67 -0.77
C LEU A 12 -13.48 -4.58 -1.88
N ASN A 13 -14.37 -5.50 -1.51
CA ASN A 13 -15.02 -6.40 -2.47
C ASN A 13 -15.85 -5.63 -3.50
N SER A 14 -16.64 -4.66 -3.07
CA SER A 14 -17.44 -3.83 -4.00
C SER A 14 -16.57 -3.04 -4.98
N VAL A 15 -15.39 -2.56 -4.55
CA VAL A 15 -14.43 -1.92 -5.47
C VAL A 15 -13.84 -2.94 -6.42
N ALA A 16 -13.41 -4.10 -5.94
CA ALA A 16 -12.84 -5.16 -6.77
C ALA A 16 -13.81 -5.66 -7.85
N LEU A 17 -15.11 -5.65 -7.56
CA LEU A 17 -16.19 -6.01 -8.48
C LEU A 17 -16.63 -4.84 -9.40
N GLY A 18 -16.14 -3.62 -9.16
CA GLY A 18 -16.52 -2.42 -9.93
C GLY A 18 -17.86 -1.79 -9.54
N GLU A 19 -18.52 -2.32 -8.53
CA GLU A 19 -19.78 -1.76 -7.97
C GLU A 19 -19.54 -0.41 -7.29
N LYS A 20 -18.37 -0.25 -6.68
CA LYS A 20 -17.88 0.98 -6.07
C LYS A 20 -16.61 1.43 -6.77
N LYS A 21 -16.37 2.74 -6.82
CA LYS A 21 -15.17 3.29 -7.46
C LYS A 21 -14.07 3.50 -6.41
N SER A 22 -12.83 3.32 -6.87
CA SER A 22 -11.63 3.54 -6.08
C SER A 22 -11.32 5.04 -5.95
N ASP A 23 -10.53 5.39 -4.94
CA ASP A 23 -10.02 6.76 -4.74
C ASP A 23 -8.78 7.00 -5.60
N LEU A 24 -7.96 5.97 -5.78
CA LEU A 24 -6.70 6.04 -6.50
C LEU A 24 -6.47 4.76 -7.30
N VAL A 25 -5.98 4.92 -8.53
CA VAL A 25 -5.48 3.81 -9.36
C VAL A 25 -4.06 4.12 -9.80
N LEU A 26 -3.14 3.19 -9.57
CA LEU A 26 -1.81 3.19 -10.13
C LEU A 26 -1.82 2.35 -11.40
N THR A 27 -1.30 2.89 -12.51
CA THR A 27 -1.24 2.20 -13.80
C THR A 27 0.19 2.01 -14.27
N ASN A 28 0.41 1.09 -15.20
CA ASN A 28 1.73 0.80 -15.79
C ASN A 28 2.79 0.45 -14.74
N CYS A 29 2.42 -0.38 -13.73
CA CYS A 29 3.33 -0.83 -12.70
C CYS A 29 4.05 -2.11 -13.11
N ASN A 30 5.35 -2.23 -12.77
CA ASN A 30 6.03 -3.51 -12.68
C ASN A 30 5.97 -3.95 -11.22
N LEU A 31 5.00 -4.82 -10.88
CA LEU A 31 4.78 -5.24 -9.50
C LEU A 31 5.81 -6.29 -9.07
N LEU A 32 6.54 -6.00 -7.99
CA LEU A 32 7.34 -7.00 -7.27
C LEU A 32 6.40 -7.81 -6.37
N SER A 33 5.98 -8.97 -6.86
CA SER A 33 5.10 -9.86 -6.10
C SER A 33 5.91 -10.61 -5.03
N VAL A 34 5.66 -10.27 -3.76
CA VAL A 34 6.30 -10.96 -2.63
C VAL A 34 5.74 -12.36 -2.39
N TYR A 35 4.56 -12.65 -2.92
CA TYR A 35 3.91 -13.97 -2.80
C TYR A 35 4.50 -14.97 -3.79
N THR A 36 4.66 -14.57 -5.05
CA THR A 36 5.13 -15.45 -6.14
C THR A 36 6.62 -15.28 -6.43
N ARG A 37 7.26 -14.25 -5.86
CA ARG A 37 8.66 -13.87 -6.10
C ARG A 37 8.94 -13.55 -7.57
N GLU A 38 7.98 -12.94 -8.22
CA GLU A 38 8.03 -12.59 -9.64
C GLU A 38 7.87 -11.09 -9.85
N ILE A 39 8.31 -10.60 -10.99
CA ILE A 39 7.96 -9.28 -11.49
C ILE A 39 6.78 -9.45 -12.43
N ILE A 40 5.63 -8.88 -12.06
CA ILE A 40 4.42 -8.90 -12.88
C ILE A 40 4.31 -7.56 -13.60
N PRO A 41 4.57 -7.52 -14.92
CA PRO A 41 4.54 -6.28 -15.68
C PRO A 41 3.10 -5.81 -15.94
N LYS A 42 2.96 -4.53 -16.28
CA LYS A 42 1.68 -3.90 -16.68
C LYS A 42 0.55 -4.10 -15.67
N THR A 43 0.92 -4.21 -14.39
CA THR A 43 -0.05 -4.34 -13.31
C THR A 43 -0.71 -2.99 -13.02
N GLN A 44 -1.98 -3.04 -12.66
CA GLN A 44 -2.75 -1.91 -12.15
C GLN A 44 -3.19 -2.19 -10.71
N ILE A 45 -3.20 -1.16 -9.87
CA ILE A 45 -3.51 -1.27 -8.45
C ILE A 45 -4.57 -0.24 -8.10
N ALA A 46 -5.75 -0.71 -7.65
CA ALA A 46 -6.81 0.16 -7.17
C ALA A 46 -6.84 0.23 -5.65
N ILE A 47 -6.96 1.44 -5.12
CA ILE A 47 -6.89 1.76 -3.70
C ILE A 47 -8.15 2.51 -3.29
N ILE A 48 -8.71 2.14 -2.16
CA ILE A 48 -9.80 2.87 -1.51
C ILE A 48 -9.43 3.11 -0.04
N ASN A 49 -9.58 4.36 0.41
CA ASN A 49 -9.09 4.83 1.72
C ASN A 49 -7.59 4.48 1.87
N ASP A 50 -7.25 3.66 2.85
CA ASP A 50 -5.90 3.20 3.17
C ASP A 50 -5.61 1.76 2.74
N ARG A 51 -6.46 1.16 1.88
CA ARG A 51 -6.41 -0.27 1.53
C ARG A 51 -6.34 -0.51 0.03
N ILE A 52 -5.59 -1.53 -0.35
CA ILE A 52 -5.57 -2.05 -1.71
C ILE A 52 -6.83 -2.90 -1.91
N ALA A 53 -7.65 -2.53 -2.89
CA ALA A 53 -8.89 -3.23 -3.22
C ALA A 53 -8.73 -4.19 -4.41
N TYR A 54 -7.87 -3.85 -5.35
CA TYR A 54 -7.66 -4.67 -6.54
C TYR A 54 -6.21 -4.58 -7.03
N VAL A 55 -5.67 -5.71 -7.47
CA VAL A 55 -4.39 -5.82 -8.16
C VAL A 55 -4.56 -6.74 -9.35
N GLY A 56 -4.28 -6.26 -10.55
CA GLY A 56 -4.46 -7.07 -11.75
C GLY A 56 -4.05 -6.34 -13.03
N PRO A 57 -4.27 -6.96 -14.19
CA PRO A 57 -3.86 -6.38 -15.48
C PRO A 57 -4.73 -5.18 -15.91
N ASP A 58 -5.97 -5.09 -15.44
CA ASP A 58 -6.91 -4.04 -15.80
C ASP A 58 -7.81 -3.66 -14.62
N ALA A 59 -7.64 -2.43 -14.12
CA ALA A 59 -8.46 -1.85 -13.06
C ALA A 59 -9.47 -0.81 -13.58
N THR A 60 -9.73 -0.75 -14.90
CA THR A 60 -10.60 0.26 -15.51
C THR A 60 -12.01 0.24 -14.90
N HIS A 61 -12.50 -0.94 -14.55
CA HIS A 61 -13.81 -1.12 -13.91
C HIS A 61 -13.89 -0.44 -12.53
N THR A 62 -12.78 -0.13 -11.89
CA THR A 62 -12.73 0.55 -10.58
C THR A 62 -12.64 2.06 -10.71
N ILE A 63 -12.38 2.60 -11.92
CA ILE A 63 -12.19 4.03 -12.15
C ILE A 63 -13.53 4.74 -12.24
N GLY A 64 -13.67 5.87 -11.58
CA GLY A 64 -14.82 6.77 -11.63
C GLY A 64 -14.41 8.24 -11.80
N ALA A 65 -15.38 9.13 -11.88
CA ALA A 65 -15.13 10.56 -12.11
C ALA A 65 -14.26 11.24 -11.04
N LYS A 66 -14.19 10.70 -9.84
CA LYS A 66 -13.39 11.23 -8.73
C LYS A 66 -12.11 10.43 -8.47
N THR A 67 -11.90 9.35 -9.19
CA THR A 67 -10.72 8.50 -9.02
C THR A 67 -9.48 9.23 -9.53
N LYS A 68 -8.46 9.36 -8.71
CA LYS A 68 -7.15 9.83 -9.14
C LYS A 68 -6.41 8.70 -9.84
N VAL A 69 -5.93 8.93 -11.06
CA VAL A 69 -5.12 7.95 -11.79
C VAL A 69 -3.68 8.46 -11.89
N ILE A 70 -2.72 7.63 -11.49
CA ILE A 70 -1.29 7.93 -11.55
C ILE A 70 -0.61 6.90 -12.43
N ASP A 71 0.02 7.35 -13.50
CA ASP A 71 0.89 6.51 -14.33
C ASP A 71 2.26 6.36 -13.66
N ILE A 72 2.66 5.13 -13.40
CA ILE A 72 3.94 4.77 -12.78
C ILE A 72 5.07 4.65 -13.83
N HIS A 73 4.74 4.77 -15.11
CA HIS A 73 5.70 4.78 -16.20
C HIS A 73 6.63 3.57 -16.21
N ASN A 74 6.09 2.37 -15.99
CA ASN A 74 6.80 1.09 -15.93
C ASN A 74 7.89 1.02 -14.83
N LYS A 75 7.82 1.88 -13.81
CA LYS A 75 8.67 1.72 -12.64
C LYS A 75 8.21 0.55 -11.78
N PHE A 76 9.11 0.09 -10.91
CA PHE A 76 8.81 -0.96 -9.97
C PHE A 76 7.95 -0.45 -8.82
N VAL A 77 7.01 -1.28 -8.41
CA VAL A 77 6.16 -1.08 -7.23
C VAL A 77 6.28 -2.30 -6.35
N SER A 78 6.54 -2.09 -5.07
CA SER A 78 6.61 -3.15 -4.06
C SER A 78 5.80 -2.75 -2.84
N PRO A 79 5.40 -3.71 -1.99
CA PRO A 79 5.01 -3.38 -0.62
C PRO A 79 6.09 -2.57 0.09
N GLY A 80 5.71 -1.71 1.02
CA GLY A 80 6.66 -1.00 1.88
C GLY A 80 7.49 -2.00 2.69
N PHE A 81 8.76 -1.64 2.95
CA PHE A 81 9.65 -2.49 3.73
C PHE A 81 9.25 -2.49 5.20
N ALA A 82 9.51 -3.61 5.88
CA ALA A 82 9.37 -3.74 7.32
C ALA A 82 10.75 -3.94 7.95
N ASP A 83 11.11 -3.08 8.89
CA ASP A 83 12.26 -3.32 9.75
C ASP A 83 11.79 -4.11 10.98
N THR A 84 12.24 -5.34 11.07
CA THR A 84 11.74 -6.30 12.06
C THR A 84 12.50 -6.29 13.37
N HIS A 85 13.56 -5.50 13.49
CA HIS A 85 14.31 -5.35 14.74
C HIS A 85 15.04 -4.01 14.81
N LEU A 86 14.57 -3.11 15.66
CA LEU A 86 15.09 -1.76 15.76
C LEU A 86 15.05 -1.23 17.19
N HIS A 87 16.10 -0.49 17.58
CA HIS A 87 16.23 0.24 18.83
C HIS A 87 16.40 1.73 18.53
N ILE A 88 15.40 2.56 18.79
CA ILE A 88 15.44 4.02 18.53
C ILE A 88 15.36 4.86 19.79
N ASP A 89 14.99 4.26 20.91
CA ASP A 89 14.68 4.88 22.19
C ASP A 89 15.86 5.62 22.83
N GLN A 90 17.09 5.33 22.40
CA GLN A 90 18.30 5.89 23.00
C GLN A 90 18.87 7.11 22.27
N PHE A 91 18.52 7.35 21.01
CA PHE A 91 19.24 8.32 20.16
C PHE A 91 18.37 9.33 19.43
N VAL A 92 17.14 9.02 19.10
CA VAL A 92 16.29 9.85 18.24
C VAL A 92 14.84 9.76 18.69
N LEU A 93 14.08 10.86 18.54
CA LEU A 93 12.64 10.83 18.73
C LEU A 93 12.00 9.91 17.68
N PRO A 94 11.05 9.03 18.06
CA PRO A 94 10.39 8.13 17.13
C PRO A 94 9.77 8.82 15.90
N SER A 95 9.24 10.03 16.07
CA SER A 95 8.67 10.83 14.99
C SER A 95 9.70 11.27 13.94
N GLU A 96 10.92 11.61 14.38
CA GLU A 96 11.99 12.01 13.48
C GLU A 96 12.58 10.79 12.76
N PHE A 97 12.76 9.70 13.48
CA PHE A 97 13.19 8.44 12.86
C PHE A 97 12.20 7.94 11.80
N ALA A 98 10.89 8.02 12.08
CA ALA A 98 9.85 7.59 11.14
C ALA A 98 9.92 8.38 9.82
N LYS A 99 10.21 9.68 9.85
CA LYS A 99 10.38 10.49 8.64
C LYS A 99 11.52 9.95 7.76
N GLN A 100 12.67 9.66 8.36
CA GLN A 100 13.83 9.13 7.63
C GLN A 100 13.55 7.71 7.10
N SER A 101 12.91 6.87 7.90
CA SER A 101 12.52 5.52 7.50
C SER A 101 11.62 5.51 6.26
N LEU A 102 10.63 6.41 6.22
CA LEU A 102 9.73 6.54 5.07
C LEU A 102 10.48 6.95 3.79
N LEU A 103 11.49 7.81 3.89
CA LEU A 103 12.33 8.19 2.75
C LEU A 103 13.13 7.00 2.19
N CYS A 104 13.42 6.01 3.05
CA CYS A 104 14.08 4.77 2.66
C CYS A 104 13.10 3.65 2.26
N GLY A 105 11.80 3.94 2.20
CA GLY A 105 10.76 2.97 1.83
C GLY A 105 10.33 2.04 2.95
N VAL A 106 10.77 2.27 4.19
CA VAL A 106 10.35 1.49 5.37
C VAL A 106 9.03 2.07 5.90
N THR A 107 7.98 1.26 5.89
CA THR A 107 6.63 1.66 6.30
C THR A 107 6.16 1.00 7.59
N SER A 108 6.88 0.00 8.07
CA SER A 108 6.57 -0.73 9.31
C SER A 108 7.84 -0.93 10.14
N LEU A 109 7.74 -0.61 11.42
CA LEU A 109 8.85 -0.71 12.37
C LEU A 109 8.43 -1.58 13.55
N PHE A 110 9.23 -2.59 13.88
CA PHE A 110 9.07 -3.43 15.05
C PHE A 110 10.13 -3.04 16.08
N LEU A 111 9.71 -2.24 17.05
CA LEU A 111 10.60 -1.74 18.08
C LEU A 111 10.83 -2.81 19.13
N SER A 112 12.10 -3.10 19.41
CA SER A 112 12.50 -3.89 20.55
C SER A 112 12.88 -2.93 21.69
N LEU A 113 12.14 -2.99 22.77
CA LEU A 113 12.47 -2.23 23.99
C LEU A 113 13.49 -3.03 24.80
N ILE A 114 14.64 -2.40 25.07
CA ILE A 114 15.57 -2.93 26.05
C ILE A 114 15.04 -2.49 27.42
N HIS A 115 14.54 -3.44 28.19
CA HIS A 115 14.33 -3.20 29.61
C HIS A 115 15.70 -3.11 30.29
N ILE A 116 16.04 -1.90 30.69
CA ILE A 116 17.15 -1.68 31.63
C ILE A 116 16.63 -1.92 33.04
#